data_bdc198fe3e8322c3b7a0dfd7a90b71fb
#
_entry.id   bdc198fe3e8322c3b7a0dfd7a90b71fb
#
_cell.length_a   1.000
_cell.length_b   1.000
_cell.length_c   1.000
_cell.angle_alpha   90.00
_cell.angle_beta   90.00
_cell.angle_gamma   90.00
#
_symmetry.space_group_name_H-M   'P 1'
#
loop_
_entity.id
_entity.type
_entity.pdbx_description
1 polymer ?
#
loop_
_entity_poly.entity_id
_entity_poly.type
_entity_poly.pdbx_seq_one_letter_code
_entity_poly.pdbx_strand_id
1 'polypeptide(L)'
;MVAGALVLLMLAAGALYQSIGLRRDRRIHVPPGTLLDVDGRRLHVVCSGTGSPTVLFESGIAGSSLSWSRVLRDVAAFTRACAYDRAGLGWSDPPRGPRSVARLLGDLQNVLAHANTAGAPCILVGHSFGAFLVYAYASEHPADIAGLVLLDPPSEWHEIPRRQLRMLRGGIQLSRVGGVLARIGLVRAGLALLTDGAPGVPRHFVRIFGPTAARTLEHLVGEVRKLPPEVHPLVQALWCQPKCFRAMADHLASLEATAAVVAGVTSLPDVPIVVVSSGHQSPDTIARHRALARLSSRGRHVIAEGAGHWIQFDDPAFVVATIRDVWRDDGSHPARILA
;
A
#
# COMPACT_ATOMS: atom_id res chain seq x y z
N MET A 1 -18.53 -11.02 -40.90
CA MET A 1 -17.95 -9.65 -41.03
C MET A 1 -18.65 -8.63 -40.15
N VAL A 2 -19.98 -8.50 -40.15
CA VAL A 2 -20.72 -7.49 -39.35
C VAL A 2 -20.48 -7.60 -37.83
N ALA A 3 -20.51 -8.81 -37.27
CA ALA A 3 -20.25 -9.03 -35.83
C ALA A 3 -18.84 -8.62 -35.41
N GLY A 4 -17.82 -8.88 -36.25
CA GLY A 4 -16.44 -8.45 -35.96
C GLY A 4 -16.28 -6.92 -35.98
N ALA A 5 -16.91 -6.26 -36.96
CA ALA A 5 -16.92 -4.80 -37.04
C ALA A 5 -17.61 -4.16 -35.82
N LEU A 6 -18.72 -4.74 -35.34
CA LEU A 6 -19.42 -4.27 -34.14
C LEU A 6 -18.56 -4.41 -32.88
N VAL A 7 -17.86 -5.53 -32.71
CA VAL A 7 -16.93 -5.74 -31.59
C VAL A 7 -15.80 -4.70 -31.61
N LEU A 8 -15.17 -4.49 -32.77
CA LEU A 8 -14.12 -3.49 -32.91
C LEU A 8 -14.61 -2.08 -32.59
N LEU A 9 -15.81 -1.72 -33.03
CA LEU A 9 -16.43 -0.42 -32.72
C LEU A 9 -16.65 -0.26 -31.21
N MET A 10 -17.18 -1.29 -30.53
CA MET A 10 -17.37 -1.27 -29.07
C MET A 10 -16.05 -1.12 -28.31
N LEU A 11 -15.00 -1.82 -28.73
CA LEU A 11 -13.67 -1.70 -28.13
C LEU A 11 -13.07 -0.30 -28.32
N ALA A 12 -13.22 0.28 -29.51
CA ALA A 12 -12.77 1.64 -29.82
C ALA A 12 -13.54 2.70 -29.00
N ALA A 13 -14.87 2.56 -28.90
CA ALA A 13 -15.70 3.44 -28.08
C ALA A 13 -15.33 3.37 -26.60
N GLY A 14 -15.08 2.16 -26.08
CA GLY A 14 -14.63 1.94 -24.71
C GLY A 14 -13.23 2.54 -24.44
N ALA A 15 -12.30 2.39 -25.39
CA ALA A 15 -10.96 2.99 -25.28
C ALA A 15 -11.03 4.54 -25.32
N LEU A 16 -11.91 5.10 -26.15
CA LEU A 16 -12.17 6.54 -26.20
C LEU A 16 -12.77 7.04 -24.88
N TYR A 17 -13.79 6.37 -24.35
CA TYR A 17 -14.38 6.67 -23.05
C TYR A 17 -13.31 6.67 -21.92
N GLN A 18 -12.45 5.66 -21.88
CA GLN A 18 -11.34 5.61 -20.92
C GLN A 18 -10.36 6.76 -21.11
N SER A 19 -9.99 7.08 -22.36
CA SER A 19 -9.03 8.14 -22.64
C SER A 19 -9.56 9.52 -22.23
N ILE A 20 -10.85 9.78 -22.49
CA ILE A 20 -11.52 11.01 -22.05
C ILE A 20 -11.55 11.06 -20.52
N GLY A 21 -11.94 9.95 -19.87
CA GLY A 21 -11.97 9.83 -18.42
C GLY A 21 -10.61 10.12 -17.78
N LEU A 22 -9.53 9.52 -18.30
CA LEU A 22 -8.17 9.76 -17.80
C LEU A 22 -7.72 11.24 -17.95
N ARG A 23 -8.08 11.89 -19.07
CA ARG A 23 -7.79 13.32 -19.26
C ARG A 23 -8.56 14.19 -18.28
N ARG A 24 -9.84 13.88 -18.05
CA ARG A 24 -10.69 14.55 -17.06
C ARG A 24 -10.13 14.40 -15.66
N ASP A 25 -9.80 13.16 -15.24
CA ASP A 25 -9.27 12.86 -13.92
C ASP A 25 -7.98 13.63 -13.64
N ARG A 26 -7.04 13.68 -14.60
CA ARG A 26 -5.79 14.45 -14.47
C ARG A 26 -6.00 15.96 -14.29
N ARG A 27 -7.10 16.51 -14.80
CA ARG A 27 -7.44 17.94 -14.66
C ARG A 27 -8.10 18.23 -13.33
N ILE A 28 -8.95 17.30 -12.85
CA ILE A 28 -9.74 17.48 -11.63
C ILE A 28 -8.94 17.09 -10.40
N HIS A 29 -8.19 15.98 -10.47
CA HIS A 29 -7.46 15.38 -9.35
C HIS A 29 -5.96 15.65 -9.47
N VAL A 30 -5.59 16.89 -9.20
CA VAL A 30 -4.17 17.29 -9.14
C VAL A 30 -3.52 16.57 -7.94
N PRO A 31 -2.30 15.98 -8.12
CA PRO A 31 -1.61 15.34 -7.01
C PRO A 31 -1.33 16.33 -5.88
N PRO A 32 -1.71 16.03 -4.63
CA PRO A 32 -1.25 16.80 -3.49
C PRO A 32 0.25 16.54 -3.27
N GLY A 33 0.99 17.52 -2.76
CA GLY A 33 2.43 17.33 -2.48
C GLY A 33 3.32 17.47 -3.70
N THR A 34 4.33 16.61 -3.85
CA THR A 34 5.42 16.75 -4.82
C THR A 34 5.52 15.52 -5.72
N LEU A 35 5.91 15.74 -6.96
CA LEU A 35 6.34 14.70 -7.91
C LEU A 35 7.87 14.69 -7.95
N LEU A 36 8.49 13.80 -7.18
CA LEU A 36 9.94 13.63 -7.07
C LEU A 36 10.47 12.92 -8.32
N ASP A 37 11.47 13.49 -9.00
CA ASP A 37 12.17 12.77 -10.07
C ASP A 37 13.13 11.73 -9.49
N VAL A 38 12.92 10.49 -9.90
CA VAL A 38 13.77 9.34 -9.56
C VAL A 38 14.11 8.62 -10.86
N ASP A 39 15.35 8.72 -11.30
CA ASP A 39 15.85 8.11 -12.54
C ASP A 39 14.99 8.46 -13.77
N GLY A 40 14.56 9.72 -13.90
CA GLY A 40 13.76 10.25 -15.00
C GLY A 40 12.32 9.74 -15.02
N ARG A 41 11.76 9.28 -13.91
CA ARG A 41 10.35 9.02 -13.65
C ARG A 41 9.93 9.73 -12.37
N ARG A 42 8.66 10.08 -12.26
CA ARG A 42 8.16 10.85 -11.12
C ARG A 42 7.48 9.92 -10.13
N LEU A 43 7.91 10.00 -8.87
CA LEU A 43 7.23 9.40 -7.74
C LEU A 43 6.47 10.49 -6.96
N HIS A 44 5.20 10.25 -6.69
CA HIS A 44 4.39 11.15 -5.88
C HIS A 44 4.70 10.95 -4.40
N VAL A 45 4.96 12.06 -3.72
CA VAL A 45 5.21 12.13 -2.28
C VAL A 45 4.35 13.23 -1.67
N VAL A 46 3.63 12.93 -0.62
CA VAL A 46 2.86 13.90 0.16
C VAL A 46 3.38 13.92 1.59
N CYS A 47 3.74 15.11 2.08
CA CYS A 47 4.21 15.33 3.45
C CYS A 47 3.37 16.40 4.13
N SER A 48 3.20 16.27 5.44
CA SER A 48 2.53 17.24 6.29
C SER A 48 3.20 17.29 7.67
N GLY A 49 2.98 18.38 8.42
CA GLY A 49 3.62 18.56 9.72
C GLY A 49 5.10 18.92 9.63
N THR A 50 5.69 19.19 10.78
CA THR A 50 7.11 19.54 10.98
C THR A 50 7.65 18.82 12.20
N GLY A 51 8.95 18.65 12.29
CA GLY A 51 9.60 17.96 13.41
C GLY A 51 10.41 16.74 12.98
N SER A 52 10.97 16.07 13.94
CA SER A 52 11.84 14.89 13.80
C SER A 52 11.55 13.93 14.95
N PRO A 53 11.73 12.62 14.75
CA PRO A 53 12.00 11.95 13.47
C PRO A 53 10.85 12.05 12.47
N THR A 54 11.17 12.07 11.18
CA THR A 54 10.16 11.98 10.12
C THR A 54 9.54 10.58 10.11
N VAL A 55 8.21 10.50 10.00
CA VAL A 55 7.47 9.25 9.83
C VAL A 55 7.17 9.06 8.35
N LEU A 56 7.66 7.96 7.75
CA LEU A 56 7.36 7.60 6.35
C LEU A 56 6.47 6.36 6.27
N PHE A 57 5.38 6.48 5.52
CA PHE A 57 4.38 5.43 5.33
C PHE A 57 4.59 4.67 4.04
N GLU A 58 4.67 3.33 4.14
CA GLU A 58 4.78 2.38 3.04
C GLU A 58 3.52 1.52 2.94
N SER A 59 2.83 1.61 1.81
CA SER A 59 1.52 0.96 1.61
C SER A 59 1.63 -0.53 1.27
N GLY A 60 0.56 -1.27 1.47
CA GLY A 60 0.39 -2.64 0.98
C GLY A 60 0.29 -2.73 -0.56
N ILE A 61 0.12 -3.93 -1.10
CA ILE A 61 -0.14 -4.14 -2.53
C ILE A 61 -1.39 -3.36 -2.94
N ALA A 62 -1.33 -2.69 -4.10
CA ALA A 62 -2.38 -1.81 -4.63
C ALA A 62 -2.71 -0.57 -3.78
N GLY A 63 -2.11 -0.40 -2.61
CA GLY A 63 -2.26 0.80 -1.79
C GLY A 63 -1.49 1.99 -2.35
N SER A 64 -1.95 3.19 -2.04
CA SER A 64 -1.31 4.45 -2.36
C SER A 64 -1.23 5.33 -1.11
N SER A 65 -0.66 6.52 -1.22
CA SER A 65 -0.64 7.53 -0.16
C SER A 65 -2.02 7.81 0.45
N LEU A 66 -3.09 7.64 -0.35
CA LEU A 66 -4.47 7.80 0.11
C LEU A 66 -4.86 6.82 1.22
N SER A 67 -4.22 5.65 1.27
CA SER A 67 -4.45 4.66 2.34
C SER A 67 -4.07 5.17 3.73
N TRP A 68 -3.28 6.24 3.79
CA TRP A 68 -2.77 6.83 5.01
C TRP A 68 -3.42 8.18 5.36
N SER A 69 -4.42 8.63 4.58
CA SER A 69 -4.97 9.98 4.67
C SER A 69 -5.39 10.41 6.08
N ARG A 70 -6.01 9.51 6.86
CA ARG A 70 -6.39 9.77 8.26
C ARG A 70 -5.18 9.74 9.19
N VAL A 71 -4.41 8.66 9.14
CA VAL A 71 -3.24 8.45 10.00
C VAL A 71 -2.19 9.54 9.77
N LEU A 72 -1.88 9.85 8.50
CA LEU A 72 -0.90 10.87 8.15
C LEU A 72 -1.28 12.24 8.74
N ARG A 73 -2.56 12.65 8.62
CA ARG A 73 -3.05 13.92 9.17
C ARG A 73 -2.84 13.98 10.68
N ASP A 74 -3.17 12.92 11.40
CA ASP A 74 -3.15 12.89 12.85
C ASP A 74 -1.69 12.72 13.38
N VAL A 75 -0.80 12.04 12.65
CA VAL A 75 0.64 11.99 12.95
C VAL A 75 1.32 13.33 12.65
N ALA A 76 0.89 14.05 11.62
CA ALA A 76 1.39 15.38 11.28
C ALA A 76 1.14 16.44 12.36
N ALA A 77 0.26 16.16 13.32
CA ALA A 77 0.03 17.04 14.48
C ALA A 77 1.19 17.03 15.50
N PHE A 78 2.09 16.04 15.47
CA PHE A 78 3.19 15.96 16.43
C PHE A 78 4.58 15.77 15.82
N THR A 79 4.68 15.37 14.53
CA THR A 79 5.94 15.28 13.81
C THR A 79 5.73 15.44 12.31
N ARG A 80 6.80 15.43 11.51
CA ARG A 80 6.70 15.38 10.05
C ARG A 80 6.26 13.98 9.60
N ALA A 81 5.18 13.90 8.84
CA ALA A 81 4.59 12.67 8.33
C ALA A 81 4.54 12.70 6.80
N CYS A 82 5.06 11.67 6.14
CA CYS A 82 5.12 11.55 4.68
C CYS A 82 4.57 10.20 4.21
N ALA A 83 3.83 10.21 3.11
CA ALA A 83 3.42 9.01 2.39
C ALA A 83 3.76 9.16 0.91
N TYR A 84 3.92 8.06 0.20
CA TYR A 84 4.23 8.10 -1.22
C TYR A 84 3.48 7.02 -2.01
N ASP A 85 3.46 7.20 -3.31
CA ASP A 85 2.91 6.22 -4.24
C ASP A 85 4.05 5.47 -4.91
N ARG A 86 4.12 4.14 -4.71
CA ARG A 86 5.07 3.32 -5.49
C ARG A 86 4.81 3.47 -6.98
N ALA A 87 5.88 3.36 -7.78
CA ALA A 87 5.79 3.50 -9.23
C ALA A 87 4.65 2.65 -9.82
N GLY A 88 3.81 3.27 -10.64
CA GLY A 88 2.62 2.69 -11.25
C GLY A 88 1.35 2.76 -10.40
N LEU A 89 1.44 3.13 -9.12
CA LEU A 89 0.29 3.37 -8.24
C LEU A 89 0.03 4.87 -8.09
N GLY A 90 -1.16 5.22 -7.64
CA GLY A 90 -1.54 6.60 -7.38
C GLY A 90 -1.19 7.54 -8.53
N TRP A 91 -0.54 8.62 -8.19
CA TRP A 91 -0.05 9.63 -9.17
C TRP A 91 1.35 9.33 -9.73
N SER A 92 2.07 8.34 -9.19
CA SER A 92 3.41 8.00 -9.65
C SER A 92 3.44 7.45 -11.07
N ASP A 93 4.50 7.76 -11.80
CA ASP A 93 4.74 7.23 -13.16
C ASP A 93 4.96 5.70 -13.12
N PRO A 94 4.71 4.99 -14.22
CA PRO A 94 5.00 3.56 -14.32
C PRO A 94 6.49 3.24 -14.10
N PRO A 95 6.83 2.04 -13.62
CA PRO A 95 8.23 1.62 -13.48
C PRO A 95 8.90 1.49 -14.85
N ARG A 96 10.18 1.79 -14.92
CA ARG A 96 11.04 1.50 -16.07
C ARG A 96 11.67 0.10 -15.89
N GLY A 97 11.17 -0.89 -16.61
CA GLY A 97 11.66 -2.27 -16.57
C GLY A 97 11.10 -3.12 -15.42
N PRO A 98 11.64 -4.35 -15.25
CA PRO A 98 11.15 -5.31 -14.27
C PRO A 98 11.27 -4.83 -12.83
N ARG A 99 10.28 -5.18 -12.00
CA ARG A 99 10.35 -4.95 -10.55
C ARG A 99 11.26 -5.96 -9.89
N SER A 100 12.28 -5.49 -9.21
CA SER A 100 13.09 -6.27 -8.27
C SER A 100 12.99 -5.66 -6.88
N VAL A 101 13.33 -6.42 -5.86
CA VAL A 101 13.41 -5.94 -4.47
C VAL A 101 14.35 -4.74 -4.38
N ALA A 102 15.56 -4.85 -4.97
CA ALA A 102 16.53 -3.76 -4.98
C ALA A 102 15.98 -2.45 -5.58
N ARG A 103 15.16 -2.53 -6.63
CA ARG A 103 14.51 -1.33 -7.19
C ARG A 103 13.43 -0.77 -6.28
N LEU A 104 12.68 -1.63 -5.57
CA LEU A 104 11.67 -1.19 -4.61
C LEU A 104 12.35 -0.50 -3.42
N LEU A 105 13.46 -1.06 -2.91
CA LEU A 105 14.24 -0.45 -1.83
C LEU A 105 14.93 0.83 -2.28
N GLY A 106 15.46 0.89 -3.51
CA GLY A 106 16.03 2.11 -4.08
C GLY A 106 15.01 3.23 -4.24
N ASP A 107 13.76 2.91 -4.63
CA ASP A 107 12.66 3.88 -4.66
C ASP A 107 12.37 4.42 -3.24
N LEU A 108 12.26 3.52 -2.25
CA LEU A 108 12.05 3.89 -0.86
C LEU A 108 13.18 4.78 -0.33
N GLN A 109 14.45 4.47 -0.65
CA GLN A 109 15.61 5.26 -0.27
C GLN A 109 15.54 6.69 -0.84
N ASN A 110 15.25 6.84 -2.13
CA ASN A 110 15.11 8.15 -2.76
C ASN A 110 13.97 8.97 -2.15
N VAL A 111 12.84 8.31 -1.87
CA VAL A 111 11.70 8.96 -1.20
C VAL A 111 12.07 9.38 0.22
N LEU A 112 12.77 8.52 0.96
CA LEU A 112 13.22 8.79 2.32
C LEU A 112 14.17 9.99 2.36
N ALA A 113 15.14 10.04 1.46
CA ALA A 113 16.07 11.16 1.33
C ALA A 113 15.35 12.50 1.03
N HIS A 114 14.28 12.46 0.22
CA HIS A 114 13.44 13.65 -0.05
C HIS A 114 12.56 14.02 1.14
N ALA A 115 11.96 13.05 1.80
CA ALA A 115 11.05 13.26 2.93
C ALA A 115 11.77 13.75 4.18
N ASN A 116 12.98 13.26 4.40
CA ASN A 116 13.81 13.51 5.59
C ASN A 116 14.60 14.83 5.46
N THR A 117 13.91 15.94 5.70
CA THR A 117 14.55 17.27 5.62
C THR A 117 15.49 17.59 6.79
N ALA A 118 15.41 16.83 7.88
CA ALA A 118 16.23 17.03 9.08
C ALA A 118 17.56 16.22 9.08
N GLY A 119 17.71 15.29 8.15
CA GLY A 119 18.89 14.40 8.11
C GLY A 119 19.02 13.42 9.29
N ALA A 120 17.99 13.36 10.16
CA ALA A 120 17.96 12.45 11.31
C ALA A 120 17.38 11.08 10.90
N PRO A 121 17.62 10.00 11.66
CA PRO A 121 16.95 8.71 11.43
C PRO A 121 15.42 8.85 11.42
N CYS A 122 14.75 8.00 10.66
CA CYS A 122 13.30 8.07 10.41
C CYS A 122 12.54 6.91 11.05
N ILE A 123 11.27 7.11 11.34
CA ILE A 123 10.34 6.04 11.69
C ILE A 123 9.67 5.55 10.40
N LEU A 124 9.80 4.27 10.11
CA LEU A 124 9.14 3.66 8.96
C LEU A 124 7.90 2.89 9.41
N VAL A 125 6.78 3.15 8.74
CA VAL A 125 5.50 2.49 8.99
C VAL A 125 5.09 1.73 7.75
N GLY A 126 5.09 0.40 7.80
CA GLY A 126 4.73 -0.46 6.68
C GLY A 126 3.45 -1.25 6.93
N HIS A 127 2.57 -1.32 5.93
CA HIS A 127 1.38 -2.17 5.96
C HIS A 127 1.52 -3.33 5.00
N SER A 128 1.23 -4.57 5.45
CA SER A 128 1.19 -5.76 4.59
C SER A 128 2.51 -5.91 3.80
N PHE A 129 2.47 -5.94 2.47
CA PHE A 129 3.66 -5.97 1.62
C PHE A 129 4.63 -4.80 1.89
N GLY A 130 4.10 -3.62 2.23
CA GLY A 130 4.93 -2.48 2.63
C GLY A 130 5.73 -2.75 3.90
N ALA A 131 5.20 -3.56 4.82
CA ALA A 131 5.94 -3.97 6.02
C ALA A 131 7.20 -4.81 5.65
N PHE A 132 7.13 -5.65 4.61
CA PHE A 132 8.32 -6.34 4.11
C PHE A 132 9.37 -5.38 3.56
N LEU A 133 8.95 -4.35 2.83
CA LEU A 133 9.89 -3.40 2.25
C LEU A 133 10.60 -2.57 3.32
N VAL A 134 9.85 -2.02 4.29
CA VAL A 134 10.47 -1.23 5.37
C VAL A 134 11.34 -2.10 6.28
N TYR A 135 10.98 -3.36 6.47
CA TYR A 135 11.77 -4.31 7.23
C TYR A 135 13.09 -4.66 6.51
N ALA A 136 13.04 -4.98 5.21
CA ALA A 136 14.22 -5.24 4.40
C ALA A 136 15.12 -4.00 4.35
N TYR A 137 14.55 -2.82 4.15
CA TYR A 137 15.29 -1.56 4.16
C TYR A 137 16.02 -1.33 5.49
N ALA A 138 15.32 -1.53 6.62
CA ALA A 138 15.89 -1.33 7.94
C ALA A 138 17.07 -2.27 8.24
N SER A 139 17.06 -3.47 7.68
CA SER A 139 18.18 -4.41 7.83
C SER A 139 19.42 -4.02 7.01
N GLU A 140 19.21 -3.39 5.85
CA GLU A 140 20.29 -2.94 4.97
C GLU A 140 20.83 -1.55 5.36
N HIS A 141 19.96 -0.69 5.96
CA HIS A 141 20.25 0.70 6.31
C HIS A 141 19.90 1.02 7.77
N PRO A 142 20.49 0.33 8.76
CA PRO A 142 20.13 0.48 10.17
C PRO A 142 20.35 1.90 10.72
N ALA A 143 21.30 2.65 10.18
CA ALA A 143 21.58 4.01 10.61
C ALA A 143 20.49 5.03 10.23
N ASP A 144 19.64 4.71 9.23
CA ASP A 144 18.57 5.57 8.77
C ASP A 144 17.29 5.44 9.64
N ILE A 145 17.29 4.50 10.60
CA ILE A 145 16.07 4.07 11.30
C ILE A 145 16.07 4.51 12.75
N ALA A 146 15.04 5.27 13.15
CA ALA A 146 14.70 5.62 14.52
C ALA A 146 13.66 4.67 15.13
N GLY A 147 12.87 3.99 14.32
CA GLY A 147 11.86 3.04 14.76
C GLY A 147 11.08 2.39 13.61
N LEU A 148 10.40 1.30 13.89
CA LEU A 148 9.57 0.57 12.91
C LEU A 148 8.17 0.29 13.46
N VAL A 149 7.16 0.44 12.62
CA VAL A 149 5.79 -0.04 12.88
C VAL A 149 5.36 -0.91 11.71
N LEU A 150 5.14 -2.19 11.95
CA LEU A 150 4.79 -3.19 10.94
C LEU A 150 3.34 -3.62 11.14
N LEU A 151 2.43 -3.11 10.30
CA LEU A 151 1.00 -3.39 10.37
C LEU A 151 0.65 -4.62 9.54
N ASP A 152 0.22 -5.66 10.22
CA ASP A 152 -0.22 -6.95 9.67
C ASP A 152 0.69 -7.47 8.54
N PRO A 153 2.01 -7.60 8.82
CA PRO A 153 2.97 -8.05 7.82
C PRO A 153 2.61 -9.46 7.34
N PRO A 154 2.97 -9.84 6.09
CA PRO A 154 2.83 -11.24 5.69
C PRO A 154 3.63 -12.14 6.63
N SER A 155 3.12 -13.32 6.97
CA SER A 155 3.72 -14.21 7.97
C SER A 155 4.56 -15.36 7.38
N GLU A 156 4.50 -15.54 6.05
CA GLU A 156 5.13 -16.66 5.36
C GLU A 156 6.38 -16.19 4.62
N TRP A 157 7.49 -16.08 5.39
CA TRP A 157 8.78 -15.60 4.87
C TRP A 157 9.71 -16.72 4.40
N HIS A 158 9.66 -17.90 5.05
CA HIS A 158 10.57 -18.98 4.74
C HIS A 158 10.06 -19.90 3.63
N GLU A 159 8.77 -20.14 3.58
CA GLU A 159 8.16 -21.00 2.57
C GLU A 159 6.71 -20.58 2.30
N ILE A 160 6.45 -20.12 1.09
CA ILE A 160 5.09 -19.80 0.66
C ILE A 160 4.37 -21.10 0.29
N PRO A 161 3.27 -21.48 1.00
CA PRO A 161 2.57 -22.71 0.72
C PRO A 161 2.09 -22.80 -0.75
N ARG A 162 2.10 -23.99 -1.35
CA ARG A 162 1.68 -24.22 -2.75
C ARG A 162 0.29 -23.67 -3.06
N ARG A 163 -0.63 -23.70 -2.08
CA ARG A 163 -1.97 -23.11 -2.22
C ARG A 163 -1.88 -21.59 -2.43
N GLN A 164 -1.05 -20.93 -1.67
CA GLN A 164 -0.85 -19.49 -1.71
C GLN A 164 -0.13 -19.08 -3.01
N LEU A 165 0.87 -19.83 -3.47
CA LEU A 165 1.49 -19.63 -4.79
C LEU A 165 0.47 -19.71 -5.93
N ARG A 166 -0.51 -20.64 -5.85
CA ARG A 166 -1.60 -20.71 -6.83
C ARG A 166 -2.49 -19.47 -6.78
N MET A 167 -2.82 -18.99 -5.58
CA MET A 167 -3.60 -17.75 -5.40
C MET A 167 -2.84 -16.54 -5.93
N LEU A 168 -1.54 -16.43 -5.67
CA LEU A 168 -0.68 -15.37 -6.22
C LEU A 168 -0.68 -15.37 -7.75
N ARG A 169 -0.49 -16.55 -8.37
CA ARG A 169 -0.55 -16.69 -9.84
C ARG A 169 -1.92 -16.29 -10.40
N GLY A 170 -3.00 -16.67 -9.72
CA GLY A 170 -4.36 -16.23 -10.05
C GLY A 170 -4.51 -14.72 -9.95
N GLY A 171 -4.02 -14.11 -8.88
CA GLY A 171 -4.02 -12.67 -8.66
C GLY A 171 -3.22 -11.91 -9.72
N ILE A 172 -2.06 -12.43 -10.13
CA ILE A 172 -1.23 -11.87 -11.22
C ILE A 172 -2.02 -11.88 -12.54
N GLN A 173 -2.64 -13.00 -12.89
CA GLN A 173 -3.42 -13.10 -14.12
C GLN A 173 -4.67 -12.18 -14.08
N LEU A 174 -5.38 -12.17 -12.97
CA LEU A 174 -6.53 -11.28 -12.78
C LEU A 174 -6.12 -9.80 -12.92
N SER A 175 -4.99 -9.41 -12.35
CA SER A 175 -4.45 -8.06 -12.50
C SER A 175 -4.09 -7.75 -13.96
N ARG A 176 -3.48 -8.69 -14.69
CA ARG A 176 -3.18 -8.51 -16.13
C ARG A 176 -4.45 -8.32 -16.96
N VAL A 177 -5.46 -9.17 -16.73
CA VAL A 177 -6.78 -9.04 -17.38
C VAL A 177 -7.42 -7.69 -16.99
N GLY A 178 -7.40 -7.31 -15.72
CA GLY A 178 -7.88 -6.02 -15.23
C GLY A 178 -7.23 -4.84 -15.97
N GLY A 179 -5.93 -4.92 -16.25
CA GLY A 179 -5.21 -3.92 -17.03
C GLY A 179 -5.70 -3.79 -18.49
N VAL A 180 -6.09 -4.89 -19.11
CA VAL A 180 -6.72 -4.88 -20.45
C VAL A 180 -8.12 -4.27 -20.38
N LEU A 181 -8.94 -4.73 -19.43
CA LEU A 181 -10.29 -4.21 -19.21
C LEU A 181 -10.29 -2.71 -18.87
N ALA A 182 -9.28 -2.25 -18.13
CA ALA A 182 -9.11 -0.82 -17.84
C ALA A 182 -8.81 0.01 -19.10
N ARG A 183 -8.05 -0.54 -20.07
CA ARG A 183 -7.78 0.17 -21.35
C ARG A 183 -9.02 0.42 -22.18
N ILE A 184 -9.97 -0.50 -22.12
CA ILE A 184 -11.25 -0.41 -22.85
C ILE A 184 -12.40 0.15 -22.00
N GLY A 185 -12.07 0.78 -20.86
CA GLY A 185 -13.03 1.52 -20.02
C GLY A 185 -13.99 0.68 -19.18
N LEU A 186 -13.90 -0.64 -19.24
CA LEU A 186 -14.81 -1.53 -18.49
C LEU A 186 -14.61 -1.43 -16.98
N VAL A 187 -13.39 -1.25 -16.51
CA VAL A 187 -13.12 -1.04 -15.08
C VAL A 187 -13.72 0.28 -14.60
N ARG A 188 -13.57 1.36 -15.37
CA ARG A 188 -14.14 2.68 -15.06
C ARG A 188 -15.67 2.61 -14.99
N ALA A 189 -16.29 2.01 -15.97
CA ALA A 189 -17.74 1.83 -15.99
C ALA A 189 -18.23 0.98 -14.81
N GLY A 190 -17.52 -0.13 -14.50
CA GLY A 190 -17.86 -0.98 -13.38
C GLY A 190 -17.72 -0.29 -12.02
N LEU A 191 -16.65 0.47 -11.80
CA LEU A 191 -16.47 1.24 -10.57
C LEU A 191 -17.51 2.34 -10.42
N ALA A 192 -17.87 3.06 -11.50
CA ALA A 192 -18.93 4.05 -11.46
C ALA A 192 -20.27 3.43 -11.00
N LEU A 193 -20.65 2.29 -11.56
CA LEU A 193 -21.88 1.58 -11.15
C LEU A 193 -21.85 1.15 -9.67
N LEU A 194 -20.68 0.80 -9.12
CA LEU A 194 -20.54 0.36 -7.74
C LEU A 194 -20.53 1.53 -6.74
N THR A 195 -20.01 2.68 -7.15
CA THR A 195 -19.92 3.88 -6.30
C THR A 195 -21.23 4.69 -6.30
N ASP A 196 -21.99 4.68 -7.38
CA ASP A 196 -23.25 5.41 -7.51
C ASP A 196 -24.44 4.75 -6.77
N GLY A 197 -24.14 3.81 -5.84
CA GLY A 197 -25.13 3.25 -4.91
C GLY A 197 -25.83 1.98 -5.36
N ALA A 198 -25.33 1.32 -6.42
CA ALA A 198 -25.85 -0.01 -6.78
C ALA A 198 -25.62 -1.00 -5.61
N PRO A 199 -26.67 -1.70 -5.13
CA PRO A 199 -26.53 -2.68 -4.07
C PRO A 199 -25.80 -3.92 -4.58
N GLY A 200 -24.50 -4.06 -4.24
CA GLY A 200 -23.69 -5.25 -4.53
C GLY A 200 -23.14 -5.33 -5.96
N VAL A 201 -22.33 -6.36 -6.17
CA VAL A 201 -21.73 -6.65 -7.49
C VAL A 201 -22.82 -7.15 -8.45
N PRO A 202 -22.94 -6.58 -9.67
CA PRO A 202 -23.95 -7.02 -10.63
C PRO A 202 -23.92 -8.52 -10.89
N ARG A 203 -25.07 -9.17 -10.95
CA ARG A 203 -25.18 -10.64 -11.19
C ARG A 203 -24.44 -11.09 -12.44
N HIS A 204 -24.36 -10.27 -13.48
CA HIS A 204 -23.60 -10.60 -14.69
C HIS A 204 -22.11 -10.65 -14.44
N PHE A 205 -21.54 -9.81 -13.56
CA PHE A 205 -20.14 -9.89 -13.15
C PHE A 205 -19.84 -11.24 -12.47
N VAL A 206 -20.70 -11.65 -11.55
CA VAL A 206 -20.59 -12.96 -10.88
C VAL A 206 -20.64 -14.10 -11.89
N ARG A 207 -21.52 -14.00 -12.90
CA ARG A 207 -21.65 -15.02 -13.97
C ARG A 207 -20.40 -15.11 -14.85
N ILE A 208 -19.74 -13.98 -15.15
CA ILE A 208 -18.57 -13.91 -16.04
C ILE A 208 -17.28 -14.27 -15.29
N PHE A 209 -17.08 -13.72 -14.10
CA PHE A 209 -15.83 -13.80 -13.35
C PHE A 209 -15.87 -14.77 -12.16
N GLY A 210 -17.03 -15.34 -11.86
CA GLY A 210 -17.26 -16.28 -10.78
C GLY A 210 -17.44 -15.63 -9.40
N PRO A 211 -17.94 -16.42 -8.42
CA PRO A 211 -18.29 -15.90 -7.09
C PRO A 211 -17.09 -15.47 -6.27
N THR A 212 -15.91 -16.04 -6.50
CA THR A 212 -14.68 -15.69 -5.79
C THR A 212 -14.21 -14.28 -6.17
N ALA A 213 -14.20 -13.96 -7.49
CA ALA A 213 -13.83 -12.63 -7.97
C ALA A 213 -14.84 -11.56 -7.49
N ALA A 214 -16.13 -11.90 -7.45
CA ALA A 214 -17.16 -11.01 -6.93
C ALA A 214 -16.94 -10.70 -5.45
N ARG A 215 -16.72 -11.71 -4.61
CA ARG A 215 -16.41 -11.52 -3.18
C ARG A 215 -15.15 -10.70 -2.94
N THR A 216 -14.10 -10.93 -3.74
CA THR A 216 -12.87 -10.13 -3.65
C THR A 216 -13.14 -8.66 -3.99
N LEU A 217 -13.93 -8.39 -5.03
CA LEU A 217 -14.30 -7.02 -5.40
C LEU A 217 -15.17 -6.36 -4.33
N GLU A 218 -16.17 -7.07 -3.79
CA GLU A 218 -17.02 -6.59 -2.69
C GLU A 218 -16.18 -6.23 -1.46
N HIS A 219 -15.21 -7.08 -1.11
CA HIS A 219 -14.30 -6.83 0.00
C HIS A 219 -13.47 -5.57 -0.26
N LEU A 220 -12.81 -5.46 -1.42
CA LEU A 220 -11.99 -4.29 -1.76
C LEU A 220 -12.81 -2.99 -1.79
N VAL A 221 -14.03 -3.01 -2.35
CA VAL A 221 -14.93 -1.85 -2.34
C VAL A 221 -15.37 -1.53 -0.91
N GLY A 222 -15.63 -2.55 -0.08
CA GLY A 222 -15.92 -2.39 1.35
C GLY A 222 -14.80 -1.66 2.09
N GLU A 223 -13.55 -2.04 1.85
CA GLU A 223 -12.39 -1.38 2.45
C GLU A 223 -12.24 0.09 1.99
N VAL A 224 -12.47 0.37 0.69
CA VAL A 224 -12.45 1.75 0.19
C VAL A 224 -13.52 2.62 0.85
N ARG A 225 -14.70 2.08 1.14
CA ARG A 225 -15.79 2.80 1.82
C ARG A 225 -15.45 3.23 3.26
N LYS A 226 -14.44 2.63 3.89
CA LYS A 226 -13.92 3.04 5.19
C LYS A 226 -13.07 4.32 5.13
N LEU A 227 -12.57 4.68 3.94
CA LEU A 227 -11.85 5.94 3.73
C LEU A 227 -12.81 7.12 3.82
N PRO A 228 -12.30 8.34 4.10
CA PRO A 228 -13.12 9.54 4.06
C PRO A 228 -13.86 9.70 2.73
N PRO A 229 -15.15 10.07 2.72
CA PRO A 229 -15.94 10.17 1.48
C PRO A 229 -15.32 11.05 0.40
N GLU A 230 -14.60 12.11 0.79
CA GLU A 230 -13.89 13.02 -0.11
C GLU A 230 -12.74 12.35 -0.87
N VAL A 231 -12.25 11.19 -0.40
CA VAL A 231 -11.17 10.43 -1.03
C VAL A 231 -11.71 9.41 -2.05
N HIS A 232 -12.98 9.02 -1.96
CA HIS A 232 -13.56 7.99 -2.83
C HIS A 232 -13.45 8.31 -4.33
N PRO A 233 -13.74 9.55 -4.81
CA PRO A 233 -13.55 9.89 -6.22
C PRO A 233 -12.10 9.78 -6.69
N LEU A 234 -11.14 10.11 -5.80
CA LEU A 234 -9.71 9.97 -6.07
C LEU A 234 -9.31 8.50 -6.24
N VAL A 235 -9.74 7.64 -5.30
CA VAL A 235 -9.47 6.20 -5.38
C VAL A 235 -10.05 5.62 -6.67
N GLN A 236 -11.28 5.99 -7.03
CA GLN A 236 -11.90 5.56 -8.28
C GLN A 236 -11.09 6.01 -9.50
N ALA A 237 -10.69 7.29 -9.57
CA ALA A 237 -9.91 7.83 -10.66
C ALA A 237 -8.54 7.16 -10.81
N LEU A 238 -7.89 6.82 -9.70
CA LEU A 238 -6.57 6.19 -9.69
C LEU A 238 -6.63 4.68 -9.99
N TRP A 239 -7.62 3.98 -9.45
CA TRP A 239 -7.76 2.53 -9.63
C TRP A 239 -8.23 2.11 -11.03
N CYS A 240 -8.94 2.96 -11.77
CA CYS A 240 -9.30 2.65 -13.15
C CYS A 240 -8.17 2.87 -14.17
N GLN A 241 -6.96 3.23 -13.72
CA GLN A 241 -5.80 3.41 -14.60
C GLN A 241 -5.15 2.07 -14.94
N PRO A 242 -4.85 1.77 -16.22
CA PRO A 242 -4.18 0.52 -16.63
C PRO A 242 -2.84 0.28 -15.93
N LYS A 243 -2.10 1.37 -15.58
CA LYS A 243 -0.81 1.27 -14.88
C LYS A 243 -0.95 0.66 -13.47
N CYS A 244 -2.08 0.91 -12.78
CA CYS A 244 -2.34 0.38 -11.46
C CYS A 244 -2.38 -1.16 -11.46
N PHE A 245 -3.09 -1.74 -12.41
CA PHE A 245 -3.19 -3.20 -12.57
C PHE A 245 -1.85 -3.84 -12.91
N ARG A 246 -1.04 -3.19 -13.77
CA ARG A 246 0.31 -3.65 -14.05
C ARG A 246 1.17 -3.62 -12.80
N ALA A 247 1.14 -2.54 -12.03
CA ALA A 247 1.88 -2.44 -10.78
C ALA A 247 1.44 -3.49 -9.76
N MET A 248 0.13 -3.78 -9.66
CA MET A 248 -0.38 -4.86 -8.81
C MET A 248 0.18 -6.23 -9.23
N ALA A 249 0.13 -6.55 -10.53
CA ALA A 249 0.69 -7.81 -11.04
C ALA A 249 2.19 -7.93 -10.73
N ASP A 250 2.94 -6.85 -10.91
CA ASP A 250 4.38 -6.81 -10.67
C ASP A 250 4.69 -6.95 -9.16
N HIS A 251 3.92 -6.33 -8.26
CA HIS A 251 4.09 -6.50 -6.81
C HIS A 251 3.77 -7.93 -6.36
N LEU A 252 2.68 -8.51 -6.86
CA LEU A 252 2.36 -9.91 -6.56
C LEU A 252 3.47 -10.85 -7.05
N ALA A 253 4.04 -10.59 -8.23
CA ALA A 253 5.13 -11.39 -8.77
C ALA A 253 6.44 -11.24 -7.98
N SER A 254 6.67 -10.08 -7.34
CA SER A 254 7.87 -9.84 -6.53
C SER A 254 7.75 -10.35 -5.08
N LEU A 255 6.56 -10.79 -4.64
CA LEU A 255 6.31 -11.15 -3.24
C LEU A 255 7.22 -12.29 -2.77
N GLU A 256 7.40 -13.33 -3.58
CA GLU A 256 8.25 -14.48 -3.26
C GLU A 256 9.72 -14.07 -3.09
N ALA A 257 10.23 -13.26 -4.02
CA ALA A 257 11.60 -12.74 -3.92
C ALA A 257 11.78 -11.80 -2.72
N THR A 258 10.76 -10.98 -2.41
CA THR A 258 10.81 -10.09 -1.24
C THR A 258 10.77 -10.90 0.06
N ALA A 259 9.93 -11.94 0.12
CA ALA A 259 9.88 -12.84 1.27
C ALA A 259 11.23 -13.54 1.51
N ALA A 260 11.93 -13.95 0.43
CA ALA A 260 13.26 -14.57 0.54
C ALA A 260 14.31 -13.60 1.11
N VAL A 261 14.28 -12.32 0.72
CA VAL A 261 15.16 -11.29 1.31
C VAL A 261 14.87 -11.14 2.79
N VAL A 262 13.61 -11.01 3.17
CA VAL A 262 13.18 -10.86 4.57
C VAL A 262 13.56 -12.10 5.41
N ALA A 263 13.42 -13.29 4.86
CA ALA A 263 13.82 -14.55 5.53
C ALA A 263 15.32 -14.62 5.86
N GLY A 264 16.15 -13.92 5.10
CA GLY A 264 17.60 -13.83 5.33
C GLY A 264 18.00 -12.85 6.44
N VAL A 265 17.08 -12.02 6.93
CA VAL A 265 17.36 -11.05 7.99
C VAL A 265 17.40 -11.75 9.35
N THR A 266 18.55 -11.70 10.01
CA THR A 266 18.77 -12.33 11.32
C THR A 266 18.71 -11.36 12.49
N SER A 267 18.83 -10.05 12.23
CA SER A 267 18.79 -9.00 13.23
C SER A 267 18.26 -7.70 12.65
N LEU A 268 17.66 -6.89 13.47
CA LEU A 268 17.23 -5.52 13.17
C LEU A 268 18.01 -4.52 14.04
N PRO A 269 18.02 -3.23 13.67
CA PRO A 269 18.64 -2.22 14.51
C PRO A 269 18.02 -2.21 15.92
N ASP A 270 18.81 -1.80 16.92
CA ASP A 270 18.36 -1.68 18.30
C ASP A 270 17.54 -0.41 18.53
N VAL A 271 16.38 -0.38 17.87
CA VAL A 271 15.39 0.71 17.91
C VAL A 271 14.02 0.16 18.30
N PRO A 272 13.08 1.00 18.74
CA PRO A 272 11.72 0.57 19.00
C PRO A 272 11.08 -0.05 17.75
N ILE A 273 10.62 -1.28 17.86
CA ILE A 273 9.91 -1.99 16.78
C ILE A 273 8.57 -2.49 17.30
N VAL A 274 7.49 -2.12 16.62
CA VAL A 274 6.15 -2.62 16.95
C VAL A 274 5.60 -3.42 15.78
N VAL A 275 5.35 -4.70 16.01
CA VAL A 275 4.64 -5.57 15.07
C VAL A 275 3.18 -5.66 15.51
N VAL A 276 2.27 -5.27 14.64
CA VAL A 276 0.82 -5.27 14.90
C VAL A 276 0.16 -6.37 14.09
N SER A 277 -0.53 -7.29 14.76
CA SER A 277 -1.44 -8.23 14.10
C SER A 277 -2.85 -7.66 14.04
N SER A 278 -3.59 -7.96 12.98
CA SER A 278 -5.06 -7.79 13.00
C SER A 278 -5.71 -8.80 13.97
N GLY A 279 -6.90 -8.46 14.47
CA GLY A 279 -7.63 -9.28 15.44
C GLY A 279 -8.13 -10.62 14.88
N HIS A 280 -8.08 -10.82 13.56
CA HIS A 280 -8.57 -12.03 12.88
C HIS A 280 -7.45 -12.98 12.43
N GLN A 281 -6.21 -12.74 12.85
CA GLN A 281 -5.08 -13.59 12.48
C GLN A 281 -5.12 -14.95 13.21
N SER A 282 -4.58 -15.99 12.52
CA SER A 282 -4.43 -17.31 13.12
C SER A 282 -3.39 -17.29 14.25
N PRO A 283 -3.48 -18.22 15.24
CA PRO A 283 -2.46 -18.36 16.28
C PRO A 283 -1.04 -18.52 15.72
N ASP A 284 -0.89 -19.24 14.61
CA ASP A 284 0.41 -19.43 13.94
C ASP A 284 0.96 -18.12 13.37
N THR A 285 0.10 -17.31 12.74
CA THR A 285 0.48 -15.99 12.25
C THR A 285 0.90 -15.09 13.40
N ILE A 286 0.14 -15.07 14.50
CA ILE A 286 0.46 -14.29 15.70
C ILE A 286 1.82 -14.73 16.28
N ALA A 287 2.09 -16.04 16.34
CA ALA A 287 3.36 -16.56 16.82
C ALA A 287 4.54 -16.10 15.97
N ARG A 288 4.38 -16.06 14.64
CA ARG A 288 5.39 -15.54 13.69
C ARG A 288 5.59 -14.05 13.85
N HIS A 289 4.53 -13.26 14.00
CA HIS A 289 4.62 -11.82 14.26
C HIS A 289 5.35 -11.52 15.58
N ARG A 290 5.12 -12.34 16.63
CA ARG A 290 5.89 -12.26 17.89
C ARG A 290 7.37 -12.58 17.68
N ALA A 291 7.67 -13.61 16.89
CA ALA A 291 9.05 -13.96 16.56
C ALA A 291 9.75 -12.84 15.81
N LEU A 292 9.04 -12.19 14.87
CA LEU A 292 9.54 -11.04 14.15
C LEU A 292 9.88 -9.85 15.07
N ALA A 293 9.00 -9.55 16.01
CA ALA A 293 9.25 -8.48 16.99
C ALA A 293 10.51 -8.75 17.83
N ARG A 294 10.82 -10.02 18.14
CA ARG A 294 11.98 -10.41 18.96
C ARG A 294 13.33 -10.26 18.25
N LEU A 295 13.37 -9.91 16.96
CA LEU A 295 14.61 -9.64 16.25
C LEU A 295 15.27 -8.30 16.64
N SER A 296 14.55 -7.46 17.40
CA SER A 296 15.14 -6.32 18.11
C SER A 296 14.95 -6.49 19.61
N SER A 297 15.92 -6.08 20.41
CA SER A 297 15.84 -6.07 21.88
C SER A 297 14.71 -5.16 22.39
N ARG A 298 14.32 -4.14 21.60
CA ARG A 298 13.23 -3.17 21.86
C ARG A 298 11.96 -3.49 21.08
N GLY A 299 11.86 -4.72 20.56
CA GLY A 299 10.73 -5.16 19.77
C GLY A 299 9.55 -5.61 20.64
N ARG A 300 8.34 -5.19 20.28
CA ARG A 300 7.08 -5.62 20.91
C ARG A 300 6.04 -6.01 19.87
N HIS A 301 5.18 -6.94 20.25
CA HIS A 301 4.03 -7.36 19.44
C HIS A 301 2.74 -6.95 20.13
N VAL A 302 1.81 -6.43 19.35
CA VAL A 302 0.47 -6.03 19.81
C VAL A 302 -0.60 -6.55 18.84
N ILE A 303 -1.84 -6.66 19.32
CA ILE A 303 -2.98 -7.09 18.50
C ILE A 303 -3.99 -5.96 18.44
N ALA A 304 -4.42 -5.60 17.25
CA ALA A 304 -5.53 -4.69 17.00
C ALA A 304 -6.84 -5.51 16.96
N GLU A 305 -7.41 -5.79 18.13
CA GLU A 305 -8.48 -6.78 18.33
C GLU A 305 -9.72 -6.55 17.46
N GLY A 306 -10.11 -5.29 17.25
CA GLY A 306 -11.28 -4.91 16.43
C GLY A 306 -10.99 -4.73 14.95
N ALA A 307 -9.73 -4.85 14.51
CA ALA A 307 -9.32 -4.52 13.15
C ALA A 307 -9.11 -5.76 12.27
N GLY A 308 -9.48 -5.66 11.00
CA GLY A 308 -9.09 -6.59 9.95
C GLY A 308 -7.71 -6.29 9.40
N HIS A 309 -7.40 -6.81 8.19
CA HIS A 309 -6.10 -6.65 7.55
C HIS A 309 -5.68 -5.17 7.32
N TRP A 310 -6.66 -4.29 7.09
CA TRP A 310 -6.43 -2.85 6.85
C TRP A 310 -6.56 -2.05 8.15
N ILE A 311 -5.68 -2.33 9.12
CA ILE A 311 -5.73 -1.75 10.47
C ILE A 311 -5.81 -0.22 10.42
N GLN A 312 -5.10 0.43 9.50
CA GLN A 312 -5.13 1.89 9.31
C GLN A 312 -6.49 2.43 8.83
N PHE A 313 -7.39 1.57 8.36
CA PHE A 313 -8.76 1.94 7.99
C PHE A 313 -9.75 1.65 9.12
N ASP A 314 -9.56 0.50 9.78
CA ASP A 314 -10.46 0.01 10.82
C ASP A 314 -10.26 0.75 12.14
N ASP A 315 -9.00 0.98 12.53
CA ASP A 315 -8.63 1.69 13.76
C ASP A 315 -7.44 2.64 13.53
N PRO A 316 -7.64 3.77 12.84
CA PRO A 316 -6.59 4.76 12.63
C PRO A 316 -6.06 5.35 13.94
N ALA A 317 -6.89 5.46 14.98
CA ALA A 317 -6.48 6.00 16.27
C ALA A 317 -5.46 5.09 16.97
N PHE A 318 -5.68 3.78 16.93
CA PHE A 318 -4.73 2.77 17.43
C PHE A 318 -3.38 2.86 16.71
N VAL A 319 -3.41 3.00 15.36
CA VAL A 319 -2.19 3.14 14.57
C VAL A 319 -1.43 4.41 14.94
N VAL A 320 -2.13 5.55 15.08
CA VAL A 320 -1.53 6.82 15.50
C VAL A 320 -0.92 6.72 16.90
N ALA A 321 -1.62 6.09 17.86
CA ALA A 321 -1.11 5.85 19.20
C ALA A 321 0.16 4.99 19.18
N THR A 322 0.16 3.91 18.42
CA THR A 322 1.32 3.04 18.24
C THR A 322 2.53 3.78 17.66
N ILE A 323 2.33 4.62 16.64
CA ILE A 323 3.38 5.44 16.04
C ILE A 323 3.89 6.46 17.07
N ARG A 324 3.01 7.10 17.84
CA ARG A 324 3.38 8.07 18.87
C ARG A 324 4.21 7.44 19.98
N ASP A 325 3.92 6.20 20.36
CA ASP A 325 4.73 5.45 21.33
C ASP A 325 6.15 5.24 20.80
N VAL A 326 6.30 4.75 19.56
CA VAL A 326 7.60 4.59 18.91
C VAL A 326 8.35 5.93 18.81
N TRP A 327 7.64 7.01 18.46
CA TRP A 327 8.20 8.35 18.37
C TRP A 327 8.70 8.90 19.72
N ARG A 328 8.04 8.55 20.83
CA ARG A 328 8.50 8.92 22.17
C ARG A 328 9.69 8.10 22.65
N ASP A 329 9.74 6.83 22.24
CA ASP A 329 10.76 5.87 22.66
C ASP A 329 12.06 5.96 21.83
N ASP A 330 12.13 6.78 20.77
CA ASP A 330 13.30 6.90 19.91
C ASP A 330 14.53 7.53 20.62
N GLY A 331 14.37 8.02 21.86
CA GLY A 331 15.43 8.62 22.69
C GLY A 331 15.72 10.08 22.35
N SER A 332 15.08 10.66 21.34
CA SER A 332 15.29 12.06 20.95
C SER A 332 14.41 13.04 21.74
N HIS A 333 13.41 12.51 22.46
CA HIS A 333 12.49 13.31 23.26
C HIS A 333 12.68 13.04 24.77
N PRO A 334 12.97 14.07 25.59
CA PRO A 334 13.02 13.90 27.04
C PRO A 334 11.66 13.40 27.55
N ALA A 335 11.69 12.32 28.34
CA ALA A 335 10.49 11.81 29.00
C ALA A 335 9.82 12.98 29.75
N ARG A 336 8.67 13.47 29.27
CA ARG A 336 7.81 14.32 30.09
C ARG A 336 7.29 13.41 31.19
N ILE A 337 7.91 13.52 32.35
CA ILE A 337 7.33 13.02 33.61
C ILE A 337 5.99 13.74 33.77
N LEU A 338 4.91 13.03 33.48
CA LEU A 338 3.57 13.50 33.85
C LEU A 338 3.51 13.41 35.38
N ALA A 339 3.66 14.59 36.03
CA ALA A 339 3.34 14.76 37.42
C ALA A 339 1.82 14.82 37.60
#